data_56535fe6aae9b0cad9040d4c55a4416c
#
_entry.id   56535fe6aae9b0cad9040d4c55a4416c
#
_cell.length_a   1.000
_cell.length_b   1.000
_cell.length_c   1.000
_cell.angle_alpha   90.00
_cell.angle_beta   90.00
_cell.angle_gamma   90.00
#
_symmetry.space_group_name_H-M   'P 1'
#
loop_
_entity.id
_entity.type
_entity.pdbx_description
1 polymer ?
#
loop_
_entity_poly.entity_id
_entity_poly.type
_entity_poly.pdbx_seq_one_letter_code
_entity_poly.pdbx_strand_id
1 'polypeptide(L)'
;VNVKEELSEITVSFKWKLPLAKEVYNVISYTVTPDGKVKVTAKYFGVDGLPSLPAYGYELKLKRKYNQYKFYGLGPDENYIDRDNGVKLGIYEGDADTNLAPYLVPQETGNHRGTRWLEVTDVYGEGLRFVANGDTFESSVLPYSEYEIEQAMHQEELSNPHYTWVRLLAAQMG
;
A
#
# COMPACT_ATOMS: atom_id res chain seq x y z
N VAL A 1 -7.70 -0.05 22.82
CA VAL A 1 -7.72 1.28 22.18
C VAL A 1 -7.19 2.28 23.19
N ASN A 2 -6.31 3.14 22.77
CA ASN A 2 -5.82 4.26 23.57
C ASN A 2 -6.05 5.55 22.79
N VAL A 3 -6.50 6.60 23.49
CA VAL A 3 -6.73 7.94 22.91
C VAL A 3 -5.89 8.93 23.71
N LYS A 4 -5.07 9.72 22.99
CA LYS A 4 -4.27 10.81 23.55
C LYS A 4 -4.68 12.09 22.86
N GLU A 5 -5.08 13.07 23.63
CA GLU A 5 -5.42 14.42 23.16
C GLU A 5 -4.33 15.40 23.60
N GLU A 6 -3.85 16.19 22.66
CA GLU A 6 -2.93 17.30 22.89
C GLU A 6 -3.58 18.59 22.34
N LEU A 7 -3.01 19.76 22.66
CA LEU A 7 -3.59 21.05 22.25
C LEU A 7 -3.76 21.22 20.73
N SER A 8 -3.03 20.46 19.94
CA SER A 8 -3.01 20.59 18.48
C SER A 8 -3.22 19.29 17.73
N GLU A 9 -3.37 18.14 18.40
CA GLU A 9 -3.54 16.86 17.72
C GLU A 9 -4.28 15.83 18.56
N ILE A 10 -4.95 14.90 17.89
CA ILE A 10 -5.59 13.74 18.52
C ILE A 10 -4.96 12.47 17.95
N THR A 11 -4.45 11.62 18.84
CA THR A 11 -3.90 10.32 18.44
C THR A 11 -4.78 9.20 18.99
N VAL A 12 -5.20 8.30 18.10
CA VAL A 12 -5.91 7.06 18.45
C VAL A 12 -5.02 5.87 18.09
N SER A 13 -4.77 4.99 19.05
CA SER A 13 -3.92 3.82 18.88
C SER A 13 -4.68 2.54 19.16
N PHE A 14 -4.46 1.55 18.31
CA PHE A 14 -5.03 0.21 18.41
C PHE A 14 -3.89 -0.81 18.54
N LYS A 15 -3.97 -1.67 19.55
CA LYS A 15 -3.08 -2.81 19.70
C LYS A 15 -3.82 -4.09 19.35
N TRP A 16 -3.29 -4.81 18.38
CA TRP A 16 -3.86 -6.06 17.87
C TRP A 16 -2.93 -7.22 18.23
N LYS A 17 -3.50 -8.27 18.82
CA LYS A 17 -2.83 -9.55 18.94
C LYS A 17 -3.09 -10.35 17.67
N LEU A 18 -2.02 -10.81 17.03
CA LEU A 18 -2.14 -11.63 15.83
C LEU A 18 -2.51 -13.10 16.22
N PRO A 19 -3.27 -13.80 15.37
CA PRO A 19 -3.70 -15.17 15.62
C PRO A 19 -2.57 -16.18 15.36
N LEU A 20 -1.44 -16.03 16.04
CA LEU A 20 -0.26 -16.88 15.93
C LEU A 20 -0.07 -17.67 17.24
N ALA A 21 0.67 -18.79 17.13
CA ALA A 21 1.00 -19.62 18.30
C ALA A 21 1.84 -18.86 19.35
N LYS A 22 2.65 -17.91 18.91
CA LYS A 22 3.41 -16.98 19.77
C LYS A 22 2.64 -15.68 19.96
N GLU A 23 2.86 -14.99 21.06
CA GLU A 23 2.27 -13.68 21.32
C GLU A 23 2.94 -12.60 20.48
N VAL A 24 2.30 -12.23 19.39
CA VAL A 24 2.76 -11.20 18.45
C VAL A 24 1.72 -10.08 18.39
N TYR A 25 2.21 -8.85 18.40
CA TYR A 25 1.36 -7.68 18.41
C TYR A 25 1.70 -6.74 17.27
N ASN A 26 0.65 -6.10 16.75
CA ASN A 26 0.73 -4.97 15.85
C ASN A 26 0.06 -3.76 16.53
N VAL A 27 0.72 -2.60 16.49
CA VAL A 27 0.17 -1.34 16.98
C VAL A 27 0.02 -0.37 15.82
N ILE A 28 -1.20 0.08 15.61
CA ILE A 28 -1.53 1.08 14.59
C ILE A 28 -2.00 2.34 15.29
N SER A 29 -1.41 3.49 14.95
CA SER A 29 -1.74 4.79 15.50
C SER A 29 -2.12 5.75 14.38
N TYR A 30 -3.21 6.47 14.57
CA TYR A 30 -3.68 7.54 13.70
C TYR A 30 -3.59 8.86 14.48
N THR A 31 -2.79 9.80 14.00
CA THR A 31 -2.71 11.15 14.55
C THR A 31 -3.32 12.13 13.58
N VAL A 32 -4.38 12.80 13.99
CA VAL A 32 -5.10 13.81 13.19
C VAL A 32 -4.66 15.19 13.65
N THR A 33 -4.29 16.05 12.70
CA THR A 33 -3.86 17.42 12.93
C THR A 33 -4.89 18.42 12.41
N PRO A 34 -4.93 19.68 12.92
CA PRO A 34 -5.93 20.68 12.54
C PRO A 34 -5.93 21.07 11.07
N ASP A 35 -4.83 20.87 10.36
CA ASP A 35 -4.70 21.11 8.92
C ASP A 35 -5.26 19.97 8.06
N GLY A 36 -5.94 19.00 8.68
CA GLY A 36 -6.62 17.89 8.01
C GLY A 36 -5.71 16.75 7.59
N LYS A 37 -4.45 16.72 8.03
CA LYS A 37 -3.56 15.60 7.77
C LYS A 37 -3.80 14.48 8.77
N VAL A 38 -3.60 13.24 8.33
CA VAL A 38 -3.64 12.05 9.17
C VAL A 38 -2.30 11.34 9.05
N LYS A 39 -1.50 11.38 10.13
CA LYS A 39 -0.29 10.56 10.22
C LYS A 39 -0.67 9.16 10.66
N VAL A 40 -0.30 8.18 9.87
CA VAL A 40 -0.52 6.77 10.18
C VAL A 40 0.83 6.11 10.51
N THR A 41 0.89 5.41 11.62
CA THR A 41 2.09 4.68 12.06
C THR A 41 1.70 3.25 12.39
N ALA A 42 2.40 2.27 11.80
CA ALA A 42 2.28 0.87 12.16
C ALA A 42 3.59 0.38 12.78
N LYS A 43 3.48 -0.39 13.87
CA LYS A 43 4.61 -1.03 14.52
C LYS A 43 4.31 -2.51 14.75
N TYR A 44 5.06 -3.35 14.08
CA TYR A 44 5.03 -4.79 14.26
C TYR A 44 6.04 -5.20 15.32
N PHE A 45 5.57 -5.91 16.33
CA PHE A 45 6.40 -6.47 17.39
C PHE A 45 6.49 -7.98 17.19
N GLY A 46 7.43 -8.38 16.34
CA GLY A 46 7.75 -9.77 16.11
C GLY A 46 8.44 -10.42 17.30
N VAL A 47 8.57 -11.74 17.25
CA VAL A 47 9.33 -12.54 18.21
C VAL A 47 10.24 -13.51 17.45
N ASP A 48 11.36 -13.89 18.09
CA ASP A 48 12.31 -14.81 17.46
C ASP A 48 11.69 -16.15 17.06
N GLY A 49 12.16 -16.66 15.92
CA GLY A 49 11.74 -17.94 15.36
C GLY A 49 10.38 -17.92 14.65
N LEU A 50 9.90 -16.75 14.25
CA LEU A 50 8.86 -16.60 13.23
C LEU A 50 9.51 -16.46 11.85
N PRO A 51 8.82 -16.92 10.77
CA PRO A 51 9.25 -16.67 9.41
C PRO A 51 9.20 -15.18 9.09
N SER A 52 9.91 -14.77 8.04
CA SER A 52 9.81 -13.42 7.48
C SER A 52 8.38 -13.15 7.02
N LEU A 53 7.92 -11.91 7.19
CA LEU A 53 6.63 -11.49 6.65
C LEU A 53 6.77 -11.30 5.13
N PRO A 54 5.85 -11.85 4.32
CA PRO A 54 5.88 -11.64 2.87
C PRO A 54 5.62 -10.17 2.50
N ALA A 55 4.77 -9.48 3.25
CA ALA A 55 4.50 -8.05 3.12
C ALA A 55 4.06 -7.47 4.46
N TYR A 56 4.28 -6.17 4.66
CA TYR A 56 3.79 -5.44 5.83
C TYR A 56 3.44 -4.01 5.48
N GLY A 57 2.20 -3.64 5.66
CA GLY A 57 1.73 -2.29 5.37
C GLY A 57 0.22 -2.13 5.48
N TYR A 58 -0.32 -1.25 4.64
CA TYR A 58 -1.74 -0.93 4.58
C TYR A 58 -2.28 -1.24 3.19
N GLU A 59 -3.50 -1.75 3.15
CA GLU A 59 -4.31 -1.82 1.96
C GLU A 59 -5.56 -0.96 2.15
N LEU A 60 -5.87 -0.13 1.17
CA LEU A 60 -7.04 0.72 1.17
C LEU A 60 -7.90 0.38 -0.05
N LYS A 61 -9.19 0.21 0.21
CA LYS A 61 -10.21 0.00 -0.81
C LYS A 61 -10.90 1.31 -1.12
N LEU A 62 -10.69 1.83 -2.31
CA LEU A 62 -11.30 3.08 -2.79
C LEU A 62 -12.43 2.81 -3.79
N LYS A 63 -13.32 3.78 -3.97
CA LYS A 63 -14.29 3.74 -5.06
C LYS A 63 -13.57 3.71 -6.39
N ARG A 64 -14.09 2.95 -7.33
CA ARG A 64 -13.51 2.73 -8.66
C ARG A 64 -13.16 4.00 -9.44
N LYS A 65 -13.87 5.12 -9.20
CA LYS A 65 -13.59 6.41 -9.84
C LYS A 65 -12.19 6.98 -9.52
N TYR A 66 -11.58 6.57 -8.41
CA TYR A 66 -10.24 6.98 -8.01
C TYR A 66 -9.19 6.04 -8.60
N ASN A 67 -9.09 5.98 -9.91
CA ASN A 67 -8.22 5.05 -10.62
C ASN A 67 -6.96 5.69 -11.23
N GLN A 68 -6.86 7.03 -11.23
CA GLN A 68 -5.65 7.71 -11.67
C GLN A 68 -4.63 7.76 -10.55
N TYR A 69 -3.37 7.47 -10.85
CA TYR A 69 -2.31 7.62 -9.85
C TYR A 69 -1.09 8.37 -10.42
N LYS A 70 -0.38 9.01 -9.50
CA LYS A 70 0.89 9.67 -9.76
C LYS A 70 1.79 9.47 -8.55
N PHE A 71 3.07 9.13 -8.77
CA PHE A 71 3.99 8.87 -7.66
C PHE A 71 5.39 9.40 -7.95
N TYR A 72 6.14 9.66 -6.88
CA TYR A 72 7.57 9.92 -6.91
C TYR A 72 8.30 8.76 -6.27
N GLY A 73 8.92 7.93 -7.08
CA GLY A 73 9.56 6.69 -6.68
C GLY A 73 10.36 6.05 -7.81
N LEU A 74 10.64 4.76 -7.70
CA LEU A 74 11.32 3.99 -8.75
C LEU A 74 10.29 3.50 -9.77
N GLY A 75 10.57 3.72 -11.05
CA GLY A 75 9.69 3.36 -12.16
C GLY A 75 10.38 3.52 -13.52
N PRO A 76 9.60 3.57 -14.65
CA PRO A 76 8.14 3.49 -14.71
C PRO A 76 7.54 2.11 -14.42
N ASP A 77 8.30 1.03 -14.73
CA ASP A 77 7.83 -0.34 -14.59
C ASP A 77 7.79 -0.79 -13.13
N GLU A 78 6.98 -1.80 -12.85
CA GLU A 78 6.95 -2.45 -11.54
C GLU A 78 8.33 -2.93 -11.12
N ASN A 79 8.61 -2.85 -9.84
CA ASN A 79 9.90 -3.26 -9.30
C ASN A 79 9.79 -3.79 -7.88
N TYR A 80 10.66 -4.75 -7.57
CA TYR A 80 10.69 -5.49 -6.31
C TYR A 80 12.13 -5.57 -5.80
N ILE A 81 12.33 -6.06 -4.57
CA ILE A 81 13.66 -6.12 -3.96
C ILE A 81 14.66 -6.97 -4.75
N ASP A 82 14.19 -7.96 -5.49
CA ASP A 82 14.97 -8.88 -6.30
C ASP A 82 15.02 -8.48 -7.79
N ARG A 83 14.24 -7.48 -8.23
CA ARG A 83 14.19 -7.00 -9.62
C ARG A 83 13.91 -5.51 -9.71
N ASP A 84 14.92 -4.71 -9.41
CA ASP A 84 14.91 -3.26 -9.53
C ASP A 84 15.97 -2.71 -10.48
N ASN A 85 16.61 -3.57 -11.24
CA ASN A 85 17.58 -3.15 -12.25
C ASN A 85 16.88 -2.51 -13.46
N GLY A 86 17.33 -1.32 -13.83
CA GLY A 86 16.81 -0.58 -14.98
C GLY A 86 15.75 0.48 -14.63
N VAL A 87 15.12 0.42 -13.47
CA VAL A 87 14.21 1.48 -13.01
C VAL A 87 14.98 2.72 -12.54
N LYS A 88 14.35 3.87 -12.64
CA LYS A 88 14.95 5.16 -12.27
C LYS A 88 14.05 5.91 -11.32
N LEU A 89 14.67 6.71 -10.47
CA LEU A 89 13.93 7.62 -9.63
C LEU A 89 13.33 8.75 -10.49
N GLY A 90 12.01 8.91 -10.42
CA GLY A 90 11.28 9.89 -11.19
C GLY A 90 9.86 10.09 -10.70
N ILE A 91 9.15 10.98 -11.37
CA ILE A 91 7.70 11.16 -11.19
C ILE A 91 7.03 10.45 -12.34
N TYR A 92 6.14 9.52 -12.01
CA TYR A 92 5.42 8.69 -12.96
C TYR A 92 3.94 8.78 -12.68
N GLU A 93 3.13 8.51 -13.70
CA GLU A 93 1.68 8.52 -13.61
C GLU A 93 1.08 7.38 -14.43
N GLY A 94 -0.10 6.93 -14.07
CA GLY A 94 -0.80 5.84 -14.72
C GLY A 94 -2.24 5.70 -14.25
N ASP A 95 -2.84 4.64 -14.72
CA ASP A 95 -4.19 4.23 -14.37
C ASP A 95 -4.14 2.84 -13.72
N ALA A 96 -4.92 2.64 -12.66
CA ALA A 96 -4.97 1.37 -11.93
C ALA A 96 -5.27 0.17 -12.84
N ASP A 97 -6.07 0.36 -13.90
CA ASP A 97 -6.45 -0.71 -14.82
C ASP A 97 -5.30 -1.21 -15.68
N THR A 98 -4.32 -0.34 -15.92
CA THR A 98 -3.14 -0.66 -16.75
C THR A 98 -1.92 -1.04 -15.91
N ASN A 99 -2.01 -0.97 -14.58
CA ASN A 99 -0.92 -1.32 -13.68
C ASN A 99 -0.88 -2.82 -13.32
N LEU A 100 -1.64 -3.64 -14.00
CA LEU A 100 -1.62 -5.09 -13.86
C LEU A 100 -0.68 -5.69 -14.90
N ALA A 101 0.42 -6.30 -14.47
CA ALA A 101 1.31 -7.01 -15.39
C ALA A 101 0.62 -8.27 -15.94
N PRO A 102 0.75 -8.55 -17.23
CA PRO A 102 0.03 -9.66 -17.90
C PRO A 102 0.72 -11.01 -17.66
N TYR A 103 0.90 -11.39 -16.40
CA TYR A 103 1.39 -12.72 -16.06
C TYR A 103 0.41 -13.80 -16.51
N LEU A 104 0.91 -14.95 -16.96
CA LEU A 104 0.09 -16.08 -17.39
C LEU A 104 -0.87 -16.55 -16.28
N VAL A 105 -0.35 -16.68 -15.09
CA VAL A 105 -1.14 -16.87 -13.87
C VAL A 105 -1.12 -15.54 -13.13
N PRO A 106 -2.28 -14.94 -12.83
CA PRO A 106 -2.33 -13.70 -12.07
C PRO A 106 -1.59 -13.85 -10.73
N GLN A 107 -0.77 -12.88 -10.40
CA GLN A 107 0.03 -12.86 -9.18
C GLN A 107 0.31 -11.44 -8.76
N GLU A 108 1.03 -11.25 -7.65
CA GLU A 108 1.47 -9.94 -7.17
C GLU A 108 2.10 -9.10 -8.30
N THR A 109 1.70 -7.85 -8.41
CA THR A 109 2.03 -6.99 -9.54
C THR A 109 1.96 -5.50 -9.19
N GLY A 110 2.53 -4.65 -10.04
CA GLY A 110 2.37 -3.19 -10.02
C GLY A 110 3.03 -2.50 -8.83
N ASN A 111 3.97 -3.15 -8.13
CA ASN A 111 4.69 -2.55 -7.02
C ASN A 111 5.75 -1.55 -7.49
N HIS A 112 5.87 -0.42 -6.77
CA HIS A 112 6.90 0.60 -6.97
C HIS A 112 7.63 0.88 -5.67
N ARG A 113 8.93 0.61 -5.65
CA ARG A 113 9.81 0.83 -4.51
C ARG A 113 10.26 2.28 -4.39
N GLY A 114 10.73 2.62 -3.22
CA GLY A 114 11.31 3.93 -2.96
C GLY A 114 10.33 5.10 -3.16
N THR A 115 9.05 4.85 -2.96
CA THR A 115 8.00 5.86 -3.09
C THR A 115 8.10 6.88 -1.96
N ARG A 116 8.18 8.15 -2.34
CA ARG A 116 8.23 9.30 -1.43
C ARG A 116 6.86 9.93 -1.25
N TRP A 117 6.08 9.91 -2.29
CA TRP A 117 4.66 10.24 -2.26
C TRP A 117 3.92 9.55 -3.39
N LEU A 118 2.65 9.28 -3.14
CA LEU A 118 1.68 8.71 -4.07
C LEU A 118 0.40 9.55 -4.00
N GLU A 119 -0.13 9.95 -5.13
CA GLU A 119 -1.46 10.52 -5.30
C GLU A 119 -2.36 9.50 -6.00
N VAL A 120 -3.57 9.34 -5.49
CA VAL A 120 -4.61 8.52 -6.12
C VAL A 120 -5.86 9.38 -6.24
N THR A 121 -6.27 9.66 -7.47
CA THR A 121 -7.28 10.67 -7.76
C THR A 121 -8.33 10.15 -8.75
N ASP A 122 -9.42 10.88 -8.86
CA ASP A 122 -10.33 10.77 -9.97
C ASP A 122 -9.88 11.67 -11.14
N VAL A 123 -10.64 11.66 -12.24
CA VAL A 123 -10.35 12.45 -13.46
C VAL A 123 -10.39 13.97 -13.23
N TYR A 124 -10.92 14.43 -12.12
CA TYR A 124 -10.96 15.84 -11.75
C TYR A 124 -9.81 16.24 -10.81
N GLY A 125 -8.96 15.27 -10.42
CA GLY A 125 -7.86 15.49 -9.51
C GLY A 125 -8.26 15.47 -8.02
N GLU A 126 -9.49 15.08 -7.70
CA GLU A 126 -9.92 14.88 -6.31
C GLU A 126 -9.47 13.50 -5.81
N GLY A 127 -8.92 13.41 -4.61
CA GLY A 127 -8.46 12.12 -4.09
C GLY A 127 -7.63 12.19 -2.82
N LEU A 128 -6.68 11.28 -2.72
CA LEU A 128 -5.80 11.14 -1.56
C LEU A 128 -4.34 11.28 -1.99
N ARG A 129 -3.56 11.92 -1.13
CA ARG A 129 -2.10 11.95 -1.24
C ARG A 129 -1.47 11.30 -0.02
N PHE A 130 -0.62 10.33 -0.28
CA PHE A 130 0.18 9.63 0.72
C PHE A 130 1.61 10.14 0.64
N VAL A 131 2.19 10.50 1.77
CA VAL A 131 3.54 11.07 1.83
C VAL A 131 4.37 10.30 2.86
N ALA A 132 5.56 9.89 2.46
CA ALA A 132 6.52 9.26 3.36
C ALA A 132 6.88 10.21 4.52
N ASN A 133 6.91 9.68 5.72
CA ASN A 133 7.30 10.43 6.92
C ASN A 133 8.56 9.82 7.53
N GLY A 134 9.68 10.07 6.91
CA GLY A 134 10.98 9.44 7.18
C GLY A 134 11.40 8.55 6.01
N ASP A 135 11.43 7.25 6.21
CA ASP A 135 11.80 6.29 5.18
C ASP A 135 10.76 6.22 4.05
N THR A 136 11.21 5.89 2.84
CA THR A 136 10.33 5.63 1.70
C THR A 136 9.49 4.38 1.94
N PHE A 137 8.40 4.26 1.20
CA PHE A 137 7.54 3.07 1.22
C PHE A 137 7.48 2.42 -0.17
N GLU A 138 6.93 1.25 -0.24
CA GLU A 138 6.55 0.60 -1.50
C GLU A 138 5.06 0.82 -1.74
N SER A 139 4.65 0.96 -2.99
CA SER A 139 3.26 1.27 -3.31
C SER A 139 2.79 0.57 -4.58
N SER A 140 1.53 0.17 -4.58
CA SER A 140 0.83 -0.24 -5.79
C SER A 140 -0.59 0.33 -5.81
N VAL A 141 -1.13 0.54 -7.02
CA VAL A 141 -2.51 0.96 -7.25
C VAL A 141 -3.09 0.03 -8.30
N LEU A 142 -4.02 -0.81 -7.91
CA LEU A 142 -4.50 -1.94 -8.70
C LEU A 142 -6.01 -1.97 -8.80
N PRO A 143 -6.58 -2.59 -9.86
CA PRO A 143 -8.03 -2.77 -10.00
C PRO A 143 -8.57 -3.92 -9.14
N TYR A 144 -7.70 -4.78 -8.62
CA TYR A 144 -8.05 -5.96 -7.82
C TYR A 144 -7.31 -5.98 -6.49
N SER A 145 -7.90 -6.61 -5.50
CA SER A 145 -7.22 -6.97 -4.26
C SER A 145 -6.23 -8.11 -4.52
N GLU A 146 -5.27 -8.26 -3.62
CA GLU A 146 -4.34 -9.39 -3.62
C GLU A 146 -5.10 -10.73 -3.61
N TYR A 147 -6.16 -10.82 -2.80
CA TYR A 147 -6.99 -12.02 -2.72
C TYR A 147 -7.68 -12.36 -4.05
N GLU A 148 -8.22 -11.37 -4.77
CA GLU A 148 -8.85 -11.58 -6.08
C GLU A 148 -7.83 -12.07 -7.10
N ILE A 149 -6.61 -11.50 -7.08
CA ILE A 149 -5.52 -11.91 -7.97
C ILE A 149 -5.05 -13.34 -7.67
N GLU A 150 -4.85 -13.68 -6.40
CA GLU A 150 -4.41 -15.03 -5.99
C GLU A 150 -5.42 -16.14 -6.27
N GLN A 151 -6.71 -15.82 -6.32
CA GLN A 151 -7.75 -16.82 -6.62
C GLN A 151 -7.89 -17.13 -8.12
N ALA A 152 -7.35 -16.28 -8.98
CA ALA A 152 -7.43 -16.46 -10.43
C ALA A 152 -6.28 -17.34 -10.95
N MET A 153 -6.60 -18.36 -11.72
CA MET A 153 -5.62 -19.20 -12.43
C MET A 153 -5.30 -18.66 -13.82
N HIS A 154 -6.19 -17.84 -14.38
CA HIS A 154 -6.06 -17.23 -15.69
C HIS A 154 -6.56 -15.78 -15.66
N GLN A 155 -6.07 -14.95 -16.57
CA GLN A 155 -6.43 -13.52 -16.66
C GLN A 155 -7.95 -13.30 -16.88
N GLU A 156 -8.58 -14.15 -17.66
CA GLU A 156 -10.02 -14.10 -17.97
C GLU A 156 -10.94 -14.46 -16.78
N GLU A 157 -10.38 -15.00 -15.70
CA GLU A 157 -11.12 -15.29 -14.47
C GLU A 157 -11.22 -14.04 -13.57
N LEU A 158 -10.42 -13.02 -13.83
CA LEU A 158 -10.54 -11.74 -13.15
C LEU A 158 -11.83 -11.04 -13.61
N SER A 159 -12.72 -10.78 -12.67
CA SER A 159 -14.00 -10.11 -12.93
C SER A 159 -13.79 -8.64 -13.32
N ASN A 160 -14.87 -7.99 -13.78
CA ASN A 160 -14.81 -6.53 -13.98
C ASN A 160 -14.46 -5.81 -12.67
N PRO A 161 -13.50 -4.89 -12.66
CA PRO A 161 -13.09 -4.18 -11.45
C PRO A 161 -14.22 -3.33 -10.86
N HIS A 162 -14.44 -3.46 -9.55
CA HIS A 162 -15.45 -2.69 -8.84
C HIS A 162 -14.85 -1.61 -7.94
N TYR A 163 -13.56 -1.73 -7.63
CA TYR A 163 -12.84 -0.86 -6.70
C TYR A 163 -11.45 -0.54 -7.25
N THR A 164 -10.79 0.40 -6.61
CA THR A 164 -9.36 0.63 -6.74
C THR A 164 -8.71 0.26 -5.40
N TRP A 165 -7.69 -0.56 -5.45
CA TRP A 165 -6.93 -1.00 -4.30
C TRP A 165 -5.59 -0.29 -4.25
N VAL A 166 -5.29 0.32 -3.12
CA VAL A 166 -4.04 1.06 -2.89
C VAL A 166 -3.28 0.36 -1.79
N ARG A 167 -2.07 -0.07 -2.08
CA ARG A 167 -1.19 -0.71 -1.10
C ARG A 167 -0.02 0.21 -0.79
N LEU A 168 0.26 0.36 0.50
CA LEU A 168 1.33 1.18 1.04
C LEU A 168 2.12 0.28 1.99
N LEU A 169 3.29 -0.19 1.56
CA LEU A 169 4.03 -1.23 2.24
C LEU A 169 5.36 -0.69 2.78
N ALA A 170 5.77 -1.16 3.94
CA ALA A 170 7.11 -0.90 4.46
C ALA A 170 8.15 -1.66 3.64
N ALA A 171 7.83 -2.90 3.27
CA ALA A 171 8.59 -3.76 2.38
C ALA A 171 7.71 -4.91 1.90
N GLN A 172 8.07 -5.47 0.76
CA GLN A 172 7.47 -6.65 0.18
C GLN A 172 8.55 -7.58 -0.36
N MET A 173 8.35 -8.88 -0.23
CA MET A 173 9.15 -9.88 -0.91
C MET A 173 8.67 -9.96 -2.37
N GLY A 174 9.61 -10.01 -3.31
CA GLY A 174 9.31 -10.15 -4.72
C GLY A 174 8.80 -11.56 -5.08
#